data_4ac36f50af952b600fb5c4b05068df5f
#
_entry.id   4ac36f50af952b600fb5c4b05068df5f
#
_cell.length_a   1.000
_cell.length_b   1.000
_cell.length_c   1.000
_cell.angle_alpha   90.00
_cell.angle_beta   90.00
_cell.angle_gamma   90.00
#
_symmetry.space_group_name_H-M   'P 1'
#
loop_
_entity.id
_entity.type
_entity.pdbx_description
1 polymer ?
#
loop_
_entity_poly.entity_id
_entity_poly.type
_entity_poly.pdbx_seq_one_letter_code
_entity_poly.pdbx_strand_id
1 'polypeptide(L)'
;MGLRDSQEVAEMTTISRKVIALAGLILLSAASAIAGTPPEQQTMDKVRKELVTLPYFGVFDNLEYKVEGGTVTLYGQVVRPSTRSDAAKRVAKVEGVDRVINNIEVLPLSGFDDSIRAREYRAIFRSGSLYRYALGANPSIHIIVNRGRVTLEGVVSSQMDSELAAIAARGVSGVFAVTNNLRVERKS
;
A
#
# COMPACT_ATOMS: atom_id res chain seq x y z
N MET A 1 -51.70 -41.87 53.43
CA MET A 1 -50.76 -40.72 53.13
C MET A 1 -49.40 -41.35 52.87
N GLY A 2 -49.04 -41.62 51.66
CA GLY A 2 -47.76 -42.26 51.35
C GLY A 2 -47.71 -43.15 50.13
N LEU A 3 -48.25 -42.74 48.97
CA LEU A 3 -48.09 -43.49 47.71
C LEU A 3 -47.87 -42.57 46.45
N ARG A 4 -47.49 -41.32 46.70
CA ARG A 4 -47.18 -40.37 45.57
C ARG A 4 -45.71 -40.09 45.32
N ASP A 5 -44.85 -40.42 46.29
CA ASP A 5 -43.41 -40.10 46.17
C ASP A 5 -42.58 -41.15 45.41
N SER A 6 -43.16 -42.36 45.18
CA SER A 6 -42.37 -43.43 44.53
C SER A 6 -42.43 -43.44 43.01
N GLN A 7 -43.31 -42.67 42.35
CA GLN A 7 -43.42 -42.62 40.92
C GLN A 7 -42.61 -41.48 40.32
N GLU A 8 -42.40 -40.39 41.01
CA GLU A 8 -41.68 -39.23 40.53
C GLU A 8 -40.15 -39.44 40.43
N VAL A 9 -39.62 -40.32 41.31
CA VAL A 9 -38.16 -40.63 41.27
C VAL A 9 -37.80 -41.62 40.14
N ALA A 10 -38.78 -42.42 39.67
CA ALA A 10 -38.54 -43.38 38.58
C ALA A 10 -38.48 -42.73 37.17
N GLU A 11 -39.22 -41.64 36.99
CA GLU A 11 -39.17 -40.92 35.68
C GLU A 11 -37.93 -40.04 35.47
N MET A 12 -37.38 -39.47 36.52
CA MET A 12 -36.16 -38.67 36.42
C MET A 12 -34.90 -39.49 36.08
N THR A 13 -34.89 -40.79 36.43
CA THR A 13 -33.72 -41.64 36.15
C THR A 13 -33.68 -42.15 34.73
N THR A 14 -34.81 -42.17 34.02
CA THR A 14 -34.89 -42.70 32.65
C THR A 14 -34.54 -41.64 31.61
N ILE A 15 -34.73 -40.34 31.89
CA ILE A 15 -34.40 -39.24 30.97
C ILE A 15 -32.88 -38.96 30.97
N SER A 16 -32.20 -39.22 32.08
CA SER A 16 -30.75 -39.00 32.21
C SER A 16 -29.88 -39.97 31.38
N ARG A 17 -30.42 -41.14 31.03
CA ARG A 17 -29.66 -42.18 30.27
C ARG A 17 -29.74 -42.04 28.75
N LYS A 18 -30.69 -41.26 28.21
CA LYS A 18 -30.88 -41.05 26.78
C LYS A 18 -30.17 -39.78 26.23
N VAL A 19 -29.70 -38.90 27.11
CA VAL A 19 -29.03 -37.67 26.71
C VAL A 19 -27.51 -37.84 26.63
N ILE A 20 -26.93 -38.92 27.16
CA ILE A 20 -25.46 -39.15 27.17
C ILE A 20 -24.96 -39.87 25.91
N ALA A 21 -25.83 -40.33 25.02
CA ALA A 21 -25.44 -41.09 23.84
C ALA A 21 -25.34 -40.26 22.54
N LEU A 22 -25.50 -38.93 22.58
CA LEU A 22 -25.41 -38.08 21.38
C LEU A 22 -24.34 -36.99 21.46
N ALA A 23 -23.39 -37.10 22.40
CA ALA A 23 -22.30 -36.14 22.58
C ALA A 23 -20.92 -36.74 22.20
N GLY A 24 -20.87 -37.49 21.14
CA GLY A 24 -19.64 -38.20 20.77
C GLY A 24 -19.46 -38.39 19.29
N LEU A 25 -19.45 -37.35 18.49
CA LEU A 25 -18.73 -37.34 17.19
C LEU A 25 -18.79 -35.95 16.55
N ILE A 26 -18.29 -34.90 17.21
CA ILE A 26 -17.79 -33.75 16.49
C ILE A 26 -16.33 -34.09 16.20
N LEU A 27 -16.08 -34.77 15.10
CA LEU A 27 -14.78 -34.81 14.43
C LEU A 27 -14.43 -33.36 14.10
N LEU A 28 -13.55 -32.81 14.93
CA LEU A 28 -12.83 -31.59 14.69
C LEU A 28 -11.94 -31.84 13.47
N SER A 29 -12.48 -31.68 12.27
CA SER A 29 -11.70 -31.49 11.07
C SER A 29 -10.99 -30.15 11.23
N ALA A 30 -9.84 -30.17 11.91
CA ALA A 30 -8.83 -29.14 11.78
C ALA A 30 -8.36 -29.20 10.32
N ALA A 31 -9.12 -28.57 9.43
CA ALA A 31 -8.59 -28.17 8.16
C ALA A 31 -7.44 -27.23 8.49
N SER A 32 -6.21 -27.75 8.36
CA SER A 32 -5.00 -26.94 8.35
C SER A 32 -5.21 -25.96 7.21
N ALA A 33 -5.70 -24.75 7.55
CA ALA A 33 -5.67 -23.63 6.64
C ALA A 33 -4.18 -23.42 6.34
N ILE A 34 -3.72 -23.92 5.19
CA ILE A 34 -2.51 -23.45 4.57
C ILE A 34 -2.81 -21.96 4.39
N ALA A 35 -2.21 -21.13 5.24
CA ALA A 35 -2.33 -19.68 5.17
C ALA A 35 -1.58 -19.22 3.92
N GLY A 36 -2.19 -19.44 2.76
CA GLY A 36 -1.78 -18.81 1.52
C GLY A 36 -2.04 -17.30 1.63
N THR A 37 -1.16 -16.51 1.04
CA THR A 37 -1.38 -15.07 0.92
C THR A 37 -2.77 -14.83 0.31
N PRO A 38 -3.62 -13.99 0.91
CA PRO A 38 -4.94 -13.71 0.34
C PRO A 38 -4.84 -13.34 -1.14
N PRO A 39 -5.78 -13.75 -1.99
CA PRO A 39 -5.75 -13.46 -3.44
C PRO A 39 -5.55 -11.98 -3.75
N GLU A 40 -6.18 -11.10 -2.98
CA GLU A 40 -6.05 -9.66 -3.12
C GLU A 40 -4.62 -9.16 -2.83
N GLN A 41 -3.96 -9.71 -1.81
CA GLN A 41 -2.57 -9.37 -1.50
C GLN A 41 -1.63 -9.80 -2.64
N GLN A 42 -1.84 -10.96 -3.23
CA GLN A 42 -1.06 -11.42 -4.39
C GLN A 42 -1.26 -10.48 -5.59
N THR A 43 -2.49 -10.04 -5.83
CA THR A 43 -2.80 -9.06 -6.88
C THR A 43 -2.11 -7.72 -6.59
N MET A 44 -2.14 -7.23 -5.35
CA MET A 44 -1.43 -6.01 -4.94
C MET A 44 0.07 -6.10 -5.22
N ASP A 45 0.71 -7.22 -4.89
CA ASP A 45 2.15 -7.41 -5.11
C ASP A 45 2.50 -7.45 -6.61
N LYS A 46 1.65 -8.10 -7.43
CA LYS A 46 1.80 -8.12 -8.89
C LYS A 46 1.63 -6.73 -9.48
N VAL A 47 0.60 -5.97 -9.07
CA VAL A 47 0.37 -4.59 -9.49
C VAL A 47 1.56 -3.71 -9.13
N ARG A 48 2.04 -3.80 -7.88
CA ARG A 48 3.23 -3.07 -7.45
C ARG A 48 4.44 -3.35 -8.33
N LYS A 49 4.69 -4.62 -8.63
CA LYS A 49 5.81 -5.03 -9.50
C LYS A 49 5.71 -4.38 -10.87
N GLU A 50 4.54 -4.39 -11.49
CA GLU A 50 4.33 -3.77 -12.81
C GLU A 50 4.56 -2.25 -12.77
N LEU A 51 4.12 -1.57 -11.72
CA LEU A 51 4.29 -0.12 -11.60
C LEU A 51 5.75 0.28 -11.38
N VAL A 52 6.47 -0.40 -10.48
CA VAL A 52 7.88 -0.05 -10.19
C VAL A 52 8.86 -0.43 -11.31
N THR A 53 8.43 -1.27 -12.26
CA THR A 53 9.23 -1.65 -13.44
C THR A 53 8.84 -0.92 -14.71
N LEU A 54 8.01 0.12 -14.61
CA LEU A 54 7.63 0.94 -15.76
C LEU A 54 8.85 1.66 -16.36
N PRO A 55 8.96 1.69 -17.70
CA PRO A 55 9.93 2.54 -18.35
C PRO A 55 9.71 4.00 -17.95
N TYR A 56 10.79 4.70 -17.68
CA TYR A 56 10.78 6.13 -17.33
C TYR A 56 10.09 6.51 -16.02
N PHE A 57 9.62 5.54 -15.22
CA PHE A 57 9.22 5.83 -13.85
C PHE A 57 10.46 6.19 -13.02
N GLY A 58 10.42 7.32 -12.37
CA GLY A 58 11.60 7.84 -11.69
C GLY A 58 11.29 8.75 -10.51
N VAL A 59 12.32 9.45 -10.06
CA VAL A 59 12.28 10.29 -8.86
C VAL A 59 11.25 11.45 -8.94
N PHE A 60 10.85 11.86 -10.15
CA PHE A 60 9.91 12.96 -10.35
C PHE A 60 8.47 12.50 -10.62
N ASP A 61 8.22 11.20 -10.46
CA ASP A 61 6.90 10.60 -10.58
C ASP A 61 6.47 10.02 -9.23
N ASN A 62 5.18 10.06 -8.91
CA ASN A 62 4.59 9.32 -7.82
C ASN A 62 3.44 8.46 -8.35
N LEU A 63 3.44 7.17 -8.05
CA LEU A 63 2.39 6.24 -8.43
C LEU A 63 1.87 5.52 -7.18
N GLU A 64 0.57 5.60 -7.02
CA GLU A 64 -0.18 4.95 -5.94
C GLU A 64 -1.30 4.10 -6.54
N TYR A 65 -1.73 3.09 -5.82
CA TYR A 65 -2.84 2.25 -6.26
C TYR A 65 -3.66 1.73 -5.08
N LYS A 66 -4.91 1.41 -5.38
CA LYS A 66 -5.82 0.72 -4.48
C LYS A 66 -6.44 -0.45 -5.23
N VAL A 67 -6.53 -1.61 -4.58
CA VAL A 67 -7.18 -2.81 -5.12
C VAL A 67 -8.44 -3.07 -4.32
N GLU A 68 -9.56 -3.25 -4.99
CA GLU A 68 -10.84 -3.56 -4.38
C GLU A 68 -11.64 -4.48 -5.31
N GLY A 69 -11.81 -5.76 -4.92
CA GLY A 69 -12.65 -6.72 -5.63
C GLY A 69 -12.33 -6.82 -7.13
N GLY A 70 -11.06 -6.96 -7.51
CA GLY A 70 -10.63 -7.02 -8.90
C GLY A 70 -10.54 -5.67 -9.63
N THR A 71 -11.02 -4.58 -9.03
CA THR A 71 -10.84 -3.22 -9.56
C THR A 71 -9.58 -2.60 -9.00
N VAL A 72 -8.70 -2.11 -9.87
CA VAL A 72 -7.50 -1.36 -9.50
C VAL A 72 -7.68 0.10 -9.86
N THR A 73 -7.59 0.97 -8.87
CA THR A 73 -7.59 2.42 -9.09
C THR A 73 -6.17 2.94 -8.94
N LEU A 74 -5.66 3.61 -9.98
CA LEU A 74 -4.34 4.22 -10.03
C LEU A 74 -4.44 5.71 -9.74
N TYR A 75 -3.51 6.22 -8.94
CA TYR A 75 -3.41 7.63 -8.54
C TYR A 75 -1.97 8.12 -8.66
N GLY A 76 -1.79 9.39 -8.41
CA GLY A 76 -0.51 10.05 -8.31
C GLY A 76 -0.23 11.00 -9.48
N GLN A 77 1.02 11.42 -9.61
CA GLN A 77 1.45 12.39 -10.61
C GLN A 77 2.66 11.87 -11.36
N VAL A 78 2.68 12.10 -12.68
CA VAL A 78 3.79 11.71 -13.55
C VAL A 78 4.18 12.86 -14.46
N VAL A 79 5.47 12.93 -14.80
CA VAL A 79 5.98 13.94 -15.75
C VAL A 79 5.60 13.58 -17.19
N ARG A 80 5.51 12.28 -17.51
CA ARG A 80 5.31 11.81 -18.89
C ARG A 80 3.92 11.23 -19.11
N PRO A 81 3.21 11.66 -20.18
CA PRO A 81 1.93 11.04 -20.55
C PRO A 81 2.04 9.54 -20.85
N SER A 82 3.19 9.09 -21.37
CA SER A 82 3.46 7.66 -21.62
C SER A 82 3.45 6.85 -20.33
N THR A 83 4.05 7.34 -19.24
CA THR A 83 4.05 6.66 -17.93
C THR A 83 2.63 6.41 -17.43
N ARG A 84 1.74 7.42 -17.54
CA ARG A 84 0.31 7.28 -17.22
C ARG A 84 -0.38 6.18 -18.03
N SER A 85 -0.17 6.18 -19.37
CA SER A 85 -0.82 5.20 -20.26
C SER A 85 -0.27 3.80 -20.08
N ASP A 86 1.03 3.66 -19.87
CA ASP A 86 1.71 2.39 -19.72
C ASP A 86 1.39 1.75 -18.36
N ALA A 87 1.25 2.56 -17.30
CA ALA A 87 0.77 2.09 -16.00
C ALA A 87 -0.57 1.38 -16.13
N ALA A 88 -1.58 2.02 -16.75
CA ALA A 88 -2.89 1.41 -16.94
C ALA A 88 -2.83 0.14 -17.80
N LYS A 89 -2.08 0.17 -18.91
CA LYS A 89 -1.95 -0.98 -19.82
C LYS A 89 -1.28 -2.18 -19.17
N ARG A 90 -0.26 -1.97 -18.32
CA ARG A 90 0.43 -3.05 -17.64
C ARG A 90 -0.42 -3.62 -16.53
N VAL A 91 -1.04 -2.77 -15.71
CA VAL A 91 -1.90 -3.21 -14.62
C VAL A 91 -3.14 -3.97 -15.14
N ALA A 92 -3.69 -3.59 -16.28
CA ALA A 92 -4.80 -4.31 -16.90
C ALA A 92 -4.47 -5.75 -17.35
N LYS A 93 -3.18 -6.11 -17.43
CA LYS A 93 -2.72 -7.47 -17.77
C LYS A 93 -2.42 -8.33 -16.55
N VAL A 94 -2.51 -7.77 -15.36
CA VAL A 94 -2.24 -8.48 -14.11
C VAL A 94 -3.37 -9.46 -13.82
N GLU A 95 -3.02 -10.69 -13.54
CA GLU A 95 -4.00 -11.71 -13.12
C GLU A 95 -4.72 -11.30 -11.84
N GLY A 96 -6.05 -11.40 -11.84
CA GLY A 96 -6.90 -10.94 -10.75
C GLY A 96 -7.32 -9.47 -10.85
N VAL A 97 -6.99 -8.79 -11.98
CA VAL A 97 -7.47 -7.45 -12.30
C VAL A 97 -8.52 -7.52 -13.39
N ASP A 98 -9.76 -7.17 -13.05
CA ASP A 98 -10.90 -7.14 -13.97
C ASP A 98 -11.08 -5.74 -14.60
N ARG A 99 -10.72 -4.70 -13.85
CA ARG A 99 -10.93 -3.31 -14.24
C ARG A 99 -9.84 -2.39 -13.71
N VAL A 100 -9.43 -1.42 -14.54
CA VAL A 100 -8.49 -0.35 -14.13
C VAL A 100 -9.15 1.02 -14.27
N ILE A 101 -9.13 1.79 -13.18
CA ILE A 101 -9.52 3.20 -13.15
C ILE A 101 -8.23 4.02 -13.06
N ASN A 102 -7.94 4.84 -14.09
CA ASN A 102 -6.69 5.58 -14.17
C ASN A 102 -6.89 7.06 -13.83
N ASN A 103 -6.65 7.41 -12.58
CA ASN A 103 -6.69 8.78 -12.05
C ASN A 103 -5.30 9.42 -11.91
N ILE A 104 -4.30 8.88 -12.62
CA ILE A 104 -2.95 9.47 -12.63
C ILE A 104 -3.02 10.83 -13.35
N GLU A 105 -2.49 11.86 -12.71
CA GLU A 105 -2.35 13.19 -13.27
C GLU A 105 -1.03 13.30 -14.05
N VAL A 106 -1.07 13.93 -15.23
CA VAL A 106 0.15 14.32 -15.96
C VAL A 106 0.48 15.75 -15.60
N LEU A 107 1.67 15.95 -15.05
CA LEU A 107 2.16 17.27 -14.67
C LEU A 107 2.33 18.18 -15.91
N PRO A 108 1.97 19.47 -15.81
CA PRO A 108 2.15 20.42 -16.90
C PRO A 108 3.61 20.51 -17.36
N LEU A 109 3.83 20.64 -18.66
CA LEU A 109 5.15 20.96 -19.19
C LEU A 109 5.55 22.38 -18.74
N SER A 110 6.68 22.48 -18.04
CA SER A 110 7.18 23.74 -17.50
C SER A 110 8.69 23.69 -17.32
N GLY A 111 9.42 24.48 -18.11
CA GLY A 111 10.88 24.61 -17.94
C GLY A 111 11.28 25.21 -16.59
N PHE A 112 10.39 26.00 -15.96
CA PHE A 112 10.58 26.48 -14.60
C PHE A 112 10.53 25.34 -13.59
N ASP A 113 9.51 24.47 -13.67
CA ASP A 113 9.39 23.31 -12.77
C ASP A 113 10.52 22.31 -13.03
N ASP A 114 10.95 22.10 -14.28
CA ASP A 114 12.10 21.23 -14.61
C ASP A 114 13.38 21.73 -13.97
N SER A 115 13.58 23.05 -13.97
CA SER A 115 14.73 23.65 -13.31
C SER A 115 14.68 23.51 -11.77
N ILE A 116 13.47 23.55 -11.17
CA ILE A 116 13.28 23.25 -9.76
C ILE A 116 13.55 21.77 -9.50
N ARG A 117 13.00 20.83 -10.27
CA ARG A 117 13.26 19.37 -10.13
C ARG A 117 14.75 19.08 -10.07
N ALA A 118 15.55 19.68 -10.98
CA ALA A 118 16.99 19.48 -11.03
C ALA A 118 17.72 20.05 -9.80
N ARG A 119 17.25 21.19 -9.25
CA ARG A 119 17.81 21.77 -8.02
C ARG A 119 17.41 20.97 -6.79
N GLU A 120 16.16 20.55 -6.68
CA GLU A 120 15.64 19.71 -5.60
C GLU A 120 16.38 18.39 -5.50
N TYR A 121 16.55 17.70 -6.62
CA TYR A 121 17.33 16.46 -6.68
C TYR A 121 18.72 16.64 -6.08
N ARG A 122 19.40 17.72 -6.46
CA ARG A 122 20.76 18.01 -5.96
C ARG A 122 20.74 18.42 -4.49
N ALA A 123 19.78 19.23 -4.06
CA ALA A 123 19.68 19.70 -2.68
C ALA A 123 19.41 18.55 -1.71
N ILE A 124 18.48 17.68 -2.04
CA ILE A 124 18.09 16.57 -1.19
C ILE A 124 19.17 15.49 -1.18
N PHE A 125 19.58 14.98 -2.34
CA PHE A 125 20.44 13.79 -2.41
C PHE A 125 21.95 14.09 -2.27
N ARG A 126 22.37 15.34 -2.27
CA ARG A 126 23.73 15.73 -1.84
C ARG A 126 23.83 15.95 -0.33
N SER A 127 22.75 16.00 0.40
CA SER A 127 22.73 16.12 1.84
C SER A 127 23.08 14.78 2.50
N GLY A 128 24.33 14.56 2.83
CA GLY A 128 24.92 13.51 3.66
C GLY A 128 24.16 12.17 3.71
N SER A 129 23.31 11.99 4.70
CA SER A 129 22.59 10.73 4.93
C SER A 129 21.50 10.42 3.88
N LEU A 130 21.01 11.43 3.13
CA LEU A 130 19.91 11.25 2.18
C LEU A 130 20.36 10.64 0.84
N TYR A 131 21.66 10.61 0.55
CA TYR A 131 22.18 10.00 -0.68
C TYR A 131 21.72 8.53 -0.86
N ARG A 132 21.59 7.79 0.23
CA ARG A 132 21.13 6.38 0.19
C ARG A 132 19.75 6.20 -0.45
N TYR A 133 18.88 7.21 -0.37
CA TYR A 133 17.53 7.17 -0.94
C TYR A 133 17.50 7.43 -2.46
N ALA A 134 18.62 7.89 -3.04
CA ALA A 134 18.80 8.02 -4.49
C ALA A 134 19.30 6.73 -5.15
N LEU A 135 19.74 5.74 -4.35
CA LEU A 135 20.34 4.53 -4.87
C LEU A 135 19.27 3.57 -5.42
N GLY A 136 19.64 2.88 -6.50
CA GLY A 136 18.75 1.90 -7.14
C GLY A 136 17.95 2.47 -8.31
N ALA A 137 17.19 1.58 -8.95
CA ALA A 137 16.37 1.93 -10.11
C ALA A 137 15.18 2.83 -9.74
N ASN A 138 14.67 2.68 -8.53
CA ASN A 138 13.56 3.48 -8.00
C ASN A 138 13.99 4.13 -6.68
N PRO A 139 14.30 5.42 -6.66
CA PRO A 139 14.54 6.19 -5.46
C PRO A 139 13.34 6.07 -4.49
N SER A 140 13.61 5.96 -3.19
CA SER A 140 12.52 5.86 -2.21
C SER A 140 11.96 7.22 -1.75
N ILE A 141 12.60 8.31 -2.16
CA ILE A 141 12.06 9.67 -2.05
C ILE A 141 11.72 10.15 -3.47
N HIS A 142 10.46 10.51 -3.68
CA HIS A 142 9.95 11.10 -4.91
C HIS A 142 9.74 12.61 -4.73
N ILE A 143 10.03 13.39 -5.77
CA ILE A 143 10.03 14.86 -5.76
C ILE A 143 9.04 15.33 -6.83
N ILE A 144 7.84 15.65 -6.43
CA ILE A 144 6.78 16.12 -7.32
C ILE A 144 6.77 17.63 -7.34
N VAL A 145 6.96 18.22 -8.52
CA VAL A 145 6.96 19.67 -8.70
C VAL A 145 5.84 20.07 -9.65
N ASN A 146 4.95 20.92 -9.16
CA ASN A 146 3.81 21.45 -9.91
C ASN A 146 3.67 22.96 -9.63
N ARG A 147 3.92 23.79 -10.64
CA ARG A 147 3.82 25.27 -10.56
C ARG A 147 4.64 25.84 -9.40
N GLY A 148 5.88 25.37 -9.24
CA GLY A 148 6.79 25.80 -8.19
C GLY A 148 6.46 25.28 -6.80
N ARG A 149 5.45 24.43 -6.64
CA ARG A 149 5.13 23.74 -5.38
C ARG A 149 5.76 22.36 -5.40
N VAL A 150 6.45 22.02 -4.33
CA VAL A 150 7.15 20.73 -4.18
C VAL A 150 6.37 19.86 -3.21
N THR A 151 6.13 18.62 -3.60
CA THR A 151 5.63 17.57 -2.70
C THR A 151 6.65 16.46 -2.65
N LEU A 152 7.08 16.10 -1.44
CA LEU A 152 7.95 14.96 -1.18
C LEU A 152 7.07 13.76 -0.82
N GLU A 153 7.21 12.69 -1.59
CA GLU A 153 6.47 11.44 -1.39
C GLU A 153 7.44 10.28 -1.16
N GLY A 154 6.98 9.19 -0.55
CA GLY A 154 7.75 7.97 -0.39
C GLY A 154 8.02 7.55 1.04
N VAL A 155 9.13 6.81 1.24
CA VAL A 155 9.44 6.18 2.52
C VAL A 155 10.89 6.43 2.91
N VAL A 156 11.11 6.81 4.17
CA VAL A 156 12.43 7.04 4.77
C VAL A 156 12.60 6.22 6.05
N SER A 157 13.84 5.98 6.46
CA SER A 157 14.15 5.13 7.61
C SER A 157 13.97 5.83 8.96
N SER A 158 13.92 7.17 8.98
CA SER A 158 13.80 7.92 10.23
C SER A 158 13.03 9.24 10.04
N GLN A 159 12.50 9.75 11.15
CA GLN A 159 11.87 11.07 11.20
C GLN A 159 12.89 12.17 10.86
N MET A 160 14.13 12.03 11.32
CA MET A 160 15.21 12.97 11.02
C MET A 160 15.45 13.07 9.51
N ASP A 161 15.46 11.95 8.78
CA ASP A 161 15.65 11.98 7.33
C ASP A 161 14.49 12.69 6.63
N SER A 162 13.26 12.48 7.09
CA SER A 162 12.08 13.19 6.57
C SER A 162 12.21 14.71 6.78
N GLU A 163 12.65 15.13 7.95
CA GLU A 163 12.84 16.54 8.27
C GLU A 163 13.99 17.17 7.48
N LEU A 164 15.13 16.46 7.36
CA LEU A 164 16.27 16.92 6.56
C LEU A 164 15.89 17.08 5.08
N ALA A 165 15.12 16.15 4.50
CA ALA A 165 14.65 16.26 3.14
C ALA A 165 13.76 17.50 2.96
N ALA A 166 12.84 17.75 3.89
CA ALA A 166 11.98 18.92 3.84
C ALA A 166 12.74 20.25 4.03
N ILE A 167 13.77 20.27 4.88
CA ILE A 167 14.64 21.45 5.05
C ILE A 167 15.42 21.73 3.77
N ALA A 168 16.02 20.68 3.18
CA ALA A 168 16.74 20.81 1.92
C ALA A 168 15.85 21.35 0.80
N ALA A 169 14.63 20.83 0.69
CA ALA A 169 13.67 21.27 -0.32
C ALA A 169 13.25 22.73 -0.13
N ARG A 170 12.99 23.19 1.09
CA ARG A 170 12.62 24.59 1.37
C ARG A 170 13.75 25.58 1.04
N GLY A 171 14.99 25.12 1.02
CA GLY A 171 16.16 25.94 0.68
C GLY A 171 16.35 26.18 -0.81
N VAL A 172 15.58 25.53 -1.67
CA VAL A 172 15.74 25.63 -3.13
C VAL A 172 15.09 26.91 -3.67
N SER A 173 15.88 27.70 -4.39
CA SER A 173 15.39 28.93 -5.01
C SER A 173 14.30 28.63 -6.04
N GLY A 174 13.23 29.44 -6.02
CA GLY A 174 12.08 29.31 -6.93
C GLY A 174 10.97 28.37 -6.41
N VAL A 175 11.16 27.75 -5.24
CA VAL A 175 10.11 26.96 -4.57
C VAL A 175 9.19 27.88 -3.81
N PHE A 176 7.88 27.77 -4.06
CA PHE A 176 6.86 28.57 -3.37
C PHE A 176 6.34 27.90 -2.10
N ALA A 177 6.28 26.57 -2.10
CA ALA A 177 5.81 25.78 -0.96
C ALA A 177 6.36 24.35 -1.02
N VAL A 178 6.57 23.75 0.15
CA VAL A 178 6.96 22.36 0.29
C VAL A 178 5.96 21.62 1.16
N THR A 179 5.37 20.56 0.62
CA THR A 179 4.56 19.58 1.35
C THR A 179 5.40 18.33 1.58
N ASN A 180 5.50 17.87 2.81
CA ASN A 180 6.26 16.69 3.16
C ASN A 180 5.32 15.54 3.55
N ASN A 181 5.15 14.59 2.64
CA ASN A 181 4.35 13.38 2.81
C ASN A 181 5.23 12.13 2.99
N LEU A 182 6.51 12.30 3.31
CA LEU A 182 7.42 11.18 3.57
C LEU A 182 6.96 10.39 4.79
N ARG A 183 6.80 9.09 4.61
CA ARG A 183 6.45 8.16 5.69
C ARG A 183 7.70 7.54 6.27
N VAL A 184 7.73 7.37 7.59
CA VAL A 184 8.83 6.68 8.27
C VAL A 184 8.54 5.18 8.29
N GLU A 185 9.52 4.39 7.86
CA GLU A 185 9.45 2.93 7.90
C GLU A 185 9.31 2.45 9.35
N ARG A 186 8.25 1.70 9.64
CA ARG A 186 8.10 1.05 10.95
C ARG A 186 9.01 -0.17 10.98
N LYS A 187 10.01 -0.14 11.85
CA LYS A 187 10.75 -1.36 12.19
C LYS A 187 9.81 -2.28 12.95
N SER A 188 9.46 -3.42 12.35
CA SER A 188 8.80 -4.55 13.02
C SER A 188 9.77 -5.28 13.93
#